data_8182cfa6958f04a0a447c00d94370d47
#
_entry.id   8182cfa6958f04a0a447c00d94370d47
#
_cell.length_a   1.000
_cell.length_b   1.000
_cell.length_c   1.000
_cell.angle_alpha   90.00
_cell.angle_beta   90.00
_cell.angle_gamma   90.00
#
_symmetry.space_group_name_H-M   'P 1'
#
loop_
_entity.id
_entity.type
_entity.pdbx_description
1 polymer ?
#
loop_
_entity_poly.entity_id
_entity_poly.type
_entity_poly.pdbx_seq_one_letter_code
_entity_poly.pdbx_strand_id
1 'polypeptide(L)'
;MSEDYYQILGLKKDASEEDIKKAYRKLAMKYHPDHTKGDKAAEEKFKKISEAYAVLSDKEKRKEYDTFGAEGFRQRFSQEDIFRGFDFGDVFREFGFGSDFFSGRGRGGGTRFNFGGGSPFGSQPRQHQTRMKGSDLIYELPLTLREIATGMNKTISLQHQGHSEKITVKIPKGMITGKKLRLAGKGSPSPLGGPPGDLFIQAKLLRDPVYSLENYDLHMNHELKLSEAVLGTRISVPTLEDKKLSLKIPPATKPGTKMRMSGHGLPHMKGNKKGDLYVKIQIKLPKKLTKEQRDLIEKLAETGL
;
A
#
# COMPACT_ATOMS: atom_id res chain seq x y z
N MET A 1 -40.81 -22.42 7.92
CA MET A 1 -40.56 -22.28 6.46
C MET A 1 -39.07 -21.96 6.27
N SER A 2 -38.34 -22.84 5.60
CA SER A 2 -36.90 -22.59 5.34
C SER A 2 -36.79 -21.49 4.31
N GLU A 3 -36.15 -20.36 4.70
CA GLU A 3 -35.90 -19.25 3.79
C GLU A 3 -34.91 -19.68 2.70
N ASP A 4 -35.23 -19.41 1.44
CA ASP A 4 -34.37 -19.72 0.28
C ASP A 4 -33.14 -18.79 0.29
N TYR A 5 -31.95 -19.34 0.10
CA TYR A 5 -30.68 -18.58 0.12
C TYR A 5 -30.63 -17.47 -0.93
N TYR A 6 -31.22 -17.68 -2.10
CA TYR A 6 -31.36 -16.62 -3.11
C TYR A 6 -32.25 -15.47 -2.62
N GLN A 7 -33.35 -15.80 -1.93
CA GLN A 7 -34.25 -14.79 -1.34
C GLN A 7 -33.56 -14.02 -0.20
N ILE A 8 -32.75 -14.69 0.61
CA ILE A 8 -31.97 -14.04 1.68
C ILE A 8 -31.01 -13.00 1.11
N LEU A 9 -30.40 -13.28 -0.05
CA LEU A 9 -29.54 -12.33 -0.77
C LEU A 9 -30.32 -11.34 -1.64
N GLY A 10 -31.65 -11.51 -1.80
CA GLY A 10 -32.48 -10.67 -2.65
C GLY A 10 -32.25 -10.90 -4.15
N LEU A 11 -31.93 -12.14 -4.52
CA LEU A 11 -31.58 -12.56 -5.88
C LEU A 11 -32.57 -13.58 -6.43
N LYS A 12 -32.53 -13.78 -7.74
CA LYS A 12 -33.23 -14.89 -8.41
C LYS A 12 -32.28 -16.08 -8.54
N LYS A 13 -32.83 -17.29 -8.79
CA LYS A 13 -32.04 -18.53 -8.90
C LYS A 13 -31.04 -18.55 -10.06
N ASP A 14 -31.29 -17.73 -11.09
CA ASP A 14 -30.43 -17.56 -12.26
C ASP A 14 -29.29 -16.53 -12.08
N ALA A 15 -29.13 -15.99 -10.89
CA ALA A 15 -28.12 -14.97 -10.59
C ALA A 15 -26.68 -15.48 -10.86
N SER A 16 -25.87 -14.62 -11.46
CA SER A 16 -24.45 -14.89 -11.71
C SER A 16 -23.61 -14.90 -10.43
N GLU A 17 -22.41 -15.48 -10.47
CA GLU A 17 -21.46 -15.44 -9.34
C GLU A 17 -21.14 -13.98 -8.94
N GLU A 18 -21.06 -13.08 -9.92
CA GLU A 18 -20.82 -11.66 -9.67
C GLU A 18 -22.00 -10.98 -8.95
N ASP A 19 -23.23 -11.34 -9.31
CA ASP A 19 -24.43 -10.82 -8.67
C ASP A 19 -24.53 -11.28 -7.21
N ILE A 20 -24.23 -12.56 -6.96
CA ILE A 20 -24.18 -13.15 -5.62
C ILE A 20 -23.16 -12.40 -4.76
N LYS A 21 -21.97 -12.17 -5.29
CA LYS A 21 -20.89 -11.44 -4.63
C LYS A 21 -21.27 -9.98 -4.32
N LYS A 22 -21.89 -9.31 -5.28
CA LYS A 22 -22.35 -7.91 -5.16
C LYS A 22 -23.48 -7.77 -4.14
N ALA A 23 -24.45 -8.69 -4.15
CA ALA A 23 -25.55 -8.70 -3.19
C ALA A 23 -25.06 -8.93 -1.77
N TYR A 24 -24.19 -9.93 -1.58
CA TYR A 24 -23.57 -10.20 -0.28
C TYR A 24 -22.85 -8.97 0.26
N ARG A 25 -21.97 -8.34 -0.56
CA ARG A 25 -21.25 -7.13 -0.16
C ARG A 25 -22.17 -6.03 0.35
N LYS A 26 -23.25 -5.77 -0.39
CA LYS A 26 -24.23 -4.74 -0.03
C LYS A 26 -24.93 -5.04 1.30
N LEU A 27 -25.35 -6.29 1.50
CA LEU A 27 -26.06 -6.71 2.70
C LEU A 27 -25.11 -6.84 3.91
N ALA A 28 -23.90 -7.34 3.73
CA ALA A 28 -22.89 -7.41 4.76
C ALA A 28 -22.51 -6.03 5.31
N MET A 29 -22.37 -5.02 4.45
CA MET A 29 -22.19 -3.63 4.89
C MET A 29 -23.37 -3.10 5.70
N LYS A 30 -24.60 -3.41 5.26
CA LYS A 30 -25.82 -2.91 5.90
C LYS A 30 -26.05 -3.50 7.28
N TYR A 31 -25.76 -4.79 7.45
CA TYR A 31 -26.00 -5.53 8.70
C TYR A 31 -24.72 -5.81 9.49
N HIS A 32 -23.63 -5.07 9.19
CA HIS A 32 -22.37 -5.20 9.90
C HIS A 32 -22.53 -4.86 11.39
N PRO A 33 -21.99 -5.66 12.31
CA PRO A 33 -22.17 -5.46 13.76
C PRO A 33 -21.64 -4.11 14.25
N ASP A 34 -20.60 -3.54 13.63
CA ASP A 34 -20.11 -2.19 13.95
C ASP A 34 -21.11 -1.09 13.62
N HIS A 35 -21.92 -1.27 12.58
CA HIS A 35 -22.95 -0.31 12.19
C HIS A 35 -24.24 -0.49 12.98
N THR A 36 -24.53 -1.71 13.41
CA THR A 36 -25.79 -2.05 14.06
C THR A 36 -25.72 -2.05 15.60
N LYS A 37 -24.57 -1.71 16.18
CA LYS A 37 -24.33 -1.49 17.63
C LYS A 37 -24.98 -2.54 18.56
N GLY A 38 -24.91 -3.82 18.20
CA GLY A 38 -25.42 -4.92 19.04
C GLY A 38 -26.91 -5.24 18.87
N ASP A 39 -27.54 -4.82 17.79
CA ASP A 39 -28.90 -5.24 17.42
C ASP A 39 -28.91 -6.74 17.07
N LYS A 40 -29.52 -7.55 17.96
CA LYS A 40 -29.62 -9.01 17.79
C LYS A 40 -30.34 -9.42 16.50
N ALA A 41 -31.33 -8.65 16.06
CA ALA A 41 -32.05 -8.96 14.83
C ALA A 41 -31.17 -8.72 13.59
N ALA A 42 -30.32 -7.70 13.61
CA ALA A 42 -29.34 -7.45 12.56
C ALA A 42 -28.23 -8.51 12.54
N GLU A 43 -27.81 -8.99 13.71
CA GLU A 43 -26.85 -10.08 13.87
C GLU A 43 -27.36 -11.40 13.29
N GLU A 44 -28.61 -11.78 13.58
CA GLU A 44 -29.23 -12.97 13.00
C GLU A 44 -29.35 -12.86 11.47
N LYS A 45 -29.71 -11.68 10.95
CA LYS A 45 -29.74 -11.45 9.50
C LYS A 45 -28.35 -11.57 8.90
N PHE A 46 -27.33 -11.04 9.55
CA PHE A 46 -25.94 -11.16 9.09
C PHE A 46 -25.48 -12.63 9.03
N LYS A 47 -25.84 -13.44 10.04
CA LYS A 47 -25.56 -14.89 10.04
C LYS A 47 -26.21 -15.60 8.85
N LYS A 48 -27.49 -15.34 8.59
CA LYS A 48 -28.21 -15.91 7.46
C LYS A 48 -27.63 -15.48 6.10
N ILE A 49 -27.25 -14.22 5.95
CA ILE A 49 -26.63 -13.67 4.75
C ILE A 49 -25.27 -14.35 4.50
N SER A 50 -24.49 -14.56 5.55
CA SER A 50 -23.18 -15.21 5.47
C SER A 50 -23.30 -16.70 5.13
N GLU A 51 -24.28 -17.41 5.69
CA GLU A 51 -24.61 -18.79 5.35
C GLU A 51 -25.03 -18.92 3.88
N ALA A 52 -25.93 -18.06 3.42
CA ALA A 52 -26.38 -18.04 2.03
C ALA A 52 -25.21 -17.81 1.04
N TYR A 53 -24.30 -16.90 1.37
CA TYR A 53 -23.14 -16.64 0.54
C TYR A 53 -22.14 -17.80 0.54
N ALA A 54 -21.87 -18.43 1.68
CA ALA A 54 -20.97 -19.58 1.78
C ALA A 54 -21.44 -20.77 0.92
N VAL A 55 -22.75 -20.92 0.73
CA VAL A 55 -23.30 -21.97 -0.13
C VAL A 55 -23.33 -21.55 -1.58
N LEU A 56 -23.82 -20.34 -1.91
CA LEU A 56 -24.03 -19.92 -3.28
C LEU A 56 -22.77 -19.45 -4.01
N SER A 57 -21.69 -19.13 -3.30
CA SER A 57 -20.40 -18.77 -3.90
C SER A 57 -19.52 -19.96 -4.24
N ASP A 58 -19.80 -21.12 -3.67
CA ASP A 58 -19.11 -22.38 -3.98
C ASP A 58 -19.89 -23.16 -5.04
N LYS A 59 -19.26 -23.49 -6.16
CA LYS A 59 -19.90 -24.14 -7.33
C LYS A 59 -20.50 -25.50 -6.98
N GLU A 60 -19.85 -26.27 -6.13
CA GLU A 60 -20.33 -27.62 -5.75
C GLU A 60 -21.50 -27.50 -4.79
N LYS A 61 -21.38 -26.71 -3.73
CA LYS A 61 -22.45 -26.48 -2.77
C LYS A 61 -23.69 -25.84 -3.41
N ARG A 62 -23.48 -24.87 -4.33
CA ARG A 62 -24.57 -24.26 -5.08
C ARG A 62 -25.32 -25.28 -5.93
N LYS A 63 -24.61 -26.15 -6.65
CA LYS A 63 -25.21 -27.20 -7.47
C LYS A 63 -26.03 -28.16 -6.63
N GLU A 64 -25.55 -28.55 -5.45
CA GLU A 64 -26.29 -29.39 -4.54
C GLU A 64 -27.50 -28.68 -3.95
N TYR A 65 -27.35 -27.41 -3.60
CA TYR A 65 -28.46 -26.59 -3.13
C TYR A 65 -29.56 -26.42 -4.20
N ASP A 66 -29.17 -26.16 -5.44
CA ASP A 66 -30.11 -26.04 -6.57
C ASP A 66 -30.82 -27.35 -6.89
N THR A 67 -30.15 -28.50 -6.63
CA THR A 67 -30.71 -29.83 -6.87
C THR A 67 -31.70 -30.27 -5.79
N PHE A 68 -31.36 -30.05 -4.52
CA PHE A 68 -32.12 -30.60 -3.38
C PHE A 68 -32.98 -29.56 -2.65
N GLY A 69 -32.82 -28.29 -2.98
CA GLY A 69 -33.50 -27.18 -2.28
C GLY A 69 -33.03 -26.94 -0.87
N ALA A 70 -33.61 -25.94 -0.21
CA ALA A 70 -33.19 -25.51 1.12
C ALA A 70 -33.32 -26.61 2.20
N GLU A 71 -34.39 -27.42 2.16
CA GLU A 71 -34.60 -28.46 3.15
C GLU A 71 -33.70 -29.67 2.91
N GLY A 72 -33.59 -30.15 1.66
CA GLY A 72 -32.74 -31.30 1.33
C GLY A 72 -31.25 -31.00 1.55
N PHE A 73 -30.83 -29.76 1.34
CA PHE A 73 -29.47 -29.33 1.60
C PHE A 73 -29.14 -29.32 3.10
N ARG A 74 -30.02 -28.76 3.96
CA ARG A 74 -29.83 -28.72 5.40
C ARG A 74 -29.87 -30.11 6.08
N GLN A 75 -30.53 -31.08 5.49
CA GLN A 75 -30.50 -32.47 6.00
C GLN A 75 -29.16 -33.16 5.72
N ARG A 76 -28.43 -32.73 4.69
CA ARG A 76 -27.17 -33.34 4.28
C ARG A 76 -25.93 -32.62 4.76
N PHE A 77 -26.02 -31.31 4.96
CA PHE A 77 -24.92 -30.46 5.39
C PHE A 77 -25.22 -29.82 6.74
N SER A 78 -24.35 -30.09 7.71
CA SER A 78 -24.37 -29.38 8.98
C SER A 78 -23.89 -27.94 8.80
N GLN A 79 -24.17 -27.05 9.75
CA GLN A 79 -23.62 -25.69 9.73
C GLN A 79 -22.09 -25.70 9.65
N GLU A 80 -21.43 -26.66 10.29
CA GLU A 80 -19.97 -26.81 10.23
C GLU A 80 -19.47 -27.17 8.82
N ASP A 81 -20.21 -28.02 8.11
CA ASP A 81 -19.89 -28.41 6.73
C ASP A 81 -20.09 -27.26 5.75
N ILE A 82 -21.10 -26.43 5.97
CA ILE A 82 -21.36 -25.24 5.14
C ILE A 82 -20.19 -24.27 5.19
N PHE A 83 -19.62 -24.05 6.37
CA PHE A 83 -18.51 -23.12 6.58
C PHE A 83 -17.13 -23.77 6.44
N ARG A 84 -17.06 -25.09 6.29
CA ARG A 84 -15.81 -25.81 6.12
C ARG A 84 -15.13 -25.41 4.81
N GLY A 85 -13.91 -24.89 4.94
CA GLY A 85 -13.13 -24.40 3.79
C GLY A 85 -13.49 -22.99 3.31
N PHE A 86 -14.45 -22.31 3.96
CA PHE A 86 -14.82 -20.94 3.64
C PHE A 86 -14.06 -19.97 4.55
N ASP A 87 -13.12 -19.22 3.96
CA ASP A 87 -12.33 -18.21 4.70
C ASP A 87 -13.03 -16.85 4.65
N PHE A 88 -13.76 -16.52 5.70
CA PHE A 88 -14.37 -15.21 5.86
C PHE A 88 -13.34 -14.09 5.86
N GLY A 89 -12.13 -14.33 6.37
CA GLY A 89 -11.06 -13.35 6.43
C GLY A 89 -10.61 -12.91 5.02
N ASP A 90 -10.49 -13.84 4.10
CA ASP A 90 -10.13 -13.55 2.71
C ASP A 90 -11.26 -12.81 1.99
N VAL A 91 -12.51 -13.21 2.22
CA VAL A 91 -13.68 -12.51 1.66
C VAL A 91 -13.74 -11.07 2.18
N PHE A 92 -13.58 -10.84 3.48
CA PHE A 92 -13.57 -9.48 4.04
C PHE A 92 -12.39 -8.65 3.54
N ARG A 93 -11.22 -9.27 3.36
CA ARG A 93 -10.02 -8.59 2.82
C ARG A 93 -10.21 -8.19 1.36
N GLU A 94 -10.82 -9.05 0.55
CA GLU A 94 -11.13 -8.77 -0.85
C GLU A 94 -12.14 -7.62 -1.00
N PHE A 95 -13.05 -7.49 -0.07
CA PHE A 95 -14.04 -6.40 -0.06
C PHE A 95 -13.57 -5.10 0.59
N GLY A 96 -12.29 -5.04 1.04
CA GLY A 96 -11.71 -3.84 1.62
C GLY A 96 -12.17 -3.51 3.05
N PHE A 97 -12.77 -4.46 3.74
CA PHE A 97 -13.01 -4.38 5.17
C PHE A 97 -11.68 -4.65 5.86
N GLY A 98 -11.03 -3.59 6.36
CA GLY A 98 -9.67 -3.65 6.90
C GLY A 98 -9.48 -4.69 7.99
N SER A 99 -8.23 -5.14 8.13
CA SER A 99 -7.75 -6.15 9.09
C SER A 99 -8.02 -5.84 10.58
N ASP A 100 -8.57 -4.68 10.89
CA ASP A 100 -8.86 -4.25 12.27
C ASP A 100 -10.00 -5.02 12.93
N PHE A 101 -10.86 -5.67 12.15
CA PHE A 101 -12.00 -6.44 12.66
C PHE A 101 -11.60 -7.77 13.32
N PHE A 102 -10.53 -8.43 12.86
CA PHE A 102 -10.07 -9.71 13.43
C PHE A 102 -8.96 -9.55 14.47
N SER A 103 -8.33 -8.38 14.54
CA SER A 103 -7.30 -8.06 15.52
C SER A 103 -7.95 -7.37 16.72
N GLY A 104 -8.51 -8.14 17.63
CA GLY A 104 -9.13 -7.66 18.88
C GLY A 104 -8.16 -6.89 19.79
N ARG A 105 -7.80 -5.67 19.38
CA ARG A 105 -7.03 -4.71 20.16
C ARG A 105 -7.81 -3.41 20.30
N GLY A 106 -8.97 -3.51 20.93
CA GLY A 106 -9.79 -2.40 21.37
C GLY A 106 -10.18 -2.61 22.82
N ARG A 107 -9.72 -1.75 23.69
CA ARG A 107 -10.01 -1.65 25.12
C ARG A 107 -11.50 -1.31 25.29
N GLY A 108 -12.32 -2.32 25.66
CA GLY A 108 -13.73 -2.10 26.02
C GLY A 108 -14.67 -3.09 25.32
N GLY A 109 -15.11 -4.12 26.06
CA GLY A 109 -16.40 -4.84 25.93
C GLY A 109 -16.86 -5.26 24.54
N GLY A 110 -16.13 -6.06 23.80
CA GLY A 110 -16.57 -6.60 22.52
C GLY A 110 -16.91 -8.07 22.64
N THR A 111 -18.13 -8.43 22.33
CA THR A 111 -18.66 -9.79 22.24
C THR A 111 -17.80 -10.61 21.26
N ARG A 112 -17.12 -11.63 21.80
CA ARG A 112 -16.44 -12.62 20.96
C ARG A 112 -17.50 -13.39 20.19
N PHE A 113 -17.61 -13.16 18.89
CA PHE A 113 -18.35 -14.05 18.01
C PHE A 113 -17.61 -15.37 17.92
N ASN A 114 -18.02 -16.32 18.77
CA ASN A 114 -17.60 -17.71 18.66
C ASN A 114 -18.51 -18.38 17.61
N PHE A 115 -18.10 -18.37 16.35
CA PHE A 115 -18.77 -19.05 15.25
C PHE A 115 -18.29 -20.51 15.16
N GLY A 116 -18.32 -21.21 16.27
CA GLY A 116 -17.96 -22.62 16.36
C GLY A 116 -18.74 -23.23 17.48
N GLY A 117 -19.75 -24.05 17.13
CA GLY A 117 -20.61 -24.73 18.03
C GLY A 117 -19.84 -25.54 19.08
N GLY A 118 -20.11 -25.28 20.35
CA GLY A 118 -19.67 -26.14 21.43
C GLY A 118 -20.33 -27.49 21.33
N SER A 119 -19.60 -28.53 20.95
CA SER A 119 -20.00 -29.91 21.17
C SER A 119 -19.87 -30.24 22.65
N PRO A 120 -20.93 -30.72 23.33
CA PRO A 120 -20.87 -31.15 24.73
C PRO A 120 -20.41 -32.61 24.89
N PHE A 121 -19.70 -33.17 23.90
CA PHE A 121 -19.15 -34.52 24.02
C PHE A 121 -17.63 -34.47 24.00
N GLY A 122 -17.05 -34.84 25.15
CA GLY A 122 -15.65 -34.84 25.47
C GLY A 122 -14.78 -35.58 24.44
N SER A 123 -13.98 -34.81 23.77
CA SER A 123 -12.71 -35.30 23.18
C SER A 123 -11.62 -34.63 23.98
N GLN A 124 -10.77 -35.46 24.60
CA GLN A 124 -9.52 -35.01 25.24
C GLN A 124 -8.87 -33.93 24.42
N PRO A 125 -8.41 -32.82 25.02
CA PRO A 125 -7.65 -31.83 24.32
C PRO A 125 -6.33 -32.48 23.87
N ARG A 126 -6.28 -32.97 22.62
CA ARG A 126 -5.02 -33.06 21.94
C ARG A 126 -4.52 -31.64 21.92
N GLN A 127 -3.55 -31.34 22.75
CA GLN A 127 -2.74 -30.12 22.72
C GLN A 127 -2.17 -29.97 21.29
N HIS A 128 -2.97 -29.43 20.37
CA HIS A 128 -2.39 -28.77 19.22
C HIS A 128 -1.63 -27.58 19.82
N GLN A 129 -0.37 -27.79 20.15
CA GLN A 129 0.56 -26.71 20.29
C GLN A 129 0.44 -25.89 19.02
N THR A 130 -0.32 -24.82 19.09
CA THR A 130 -0.36 -23.80 18.04
C THR A 130 1.07 -23.33 17.90
N ARG A 131 1.77 -23.86 16.90
CA ARG A 131 3.15 -23.50 16.59
C ARG A 131 3.13 -22.02 16.28
N MET A 132 3.42 -21.19 17.28
CA MET A 132 3.45 -19.76 17.14
C MET A 132 4.41 -19.37 16.02
N LYS A 133 3.98 -18.52 15.11
CA LYS A 133 4.83 -17.93 14.07
C LYS A 133 5.93 -17.12 14.74
N GLY A 134 7.14 -17.13 14.18
CA GLY A 134 8.22 -16.26 14.58
C GLY A 134 7.88 -14.77 14.39
N SER A 135 8.63 -13.89 15.06
CA SER A 135 8.40 -12.44 14.97
C SER A 135 8.82 -11.89 13.61
N ASP A 136 8.04 -10.92 13.11
CA ASP A 136 8.39 -10.20 11.90
C ASP A 136 9.52 -9.21 12.18
N LEU A 137 10.39 -8.99 11.19
CA LEU A 137 11.52 -8.08 11.26
C LEU A 137 11.34 -6.90 10.31
N ILE A 138 11.84 -5.74 10.72
CA ILE A 138 11.90 -4.56 9.86
C ILE A 138 13.37 -4.21 9.64
N TYR A 139 13.80 -4.15 8.39
CA TYR A 139 15.14 -3.74 8.00
C TYR A 139 15.07 -2.42 7.22
N GLU A 140 15.65 -1.35 7.76
CA GLU A 140 15.77 -0.08 7.04
C GLU A 140 16.90 -0.20 6.00
N LEU A 141 16.55 -0.06 4.73
CA LEU A 141 17.48 -0.12 3.62
C LEU A 141 17.78 1.31 3.12
N PRO A 142 19.02 1.82 3.33
CA PRO A 142 19.42 3.09 2.78
C PRO A 142 19.54 3.00 1.26
N LEU A 143 18.87 3.92 0.55
CA LEU A 143 18.83 4.01 -0.91
C LEU A 143 19.13 5.43 -1.35
N THR A 144 19.92 5.56 -2.41
CA THR A 144 20.12 6.81 -3.13
C THR A 144 18.96 7.07 -4.10
N LEU A 145 18.77 8.34 -4.52
CA LEU A 145 17.78 8.69 -5.54
C LEU A 145 17.97 7.92 -6.84
N ARG A 146 19.24 7.67 -7.21
CA ARG A 146 19.61 6.93 -8.42
C ARG A 146 19.19 5.46 -8.31
N GLU A 147 19.45 4.81 -7.18
CA GLU A 147 19.02 3.45 -6.93
C GLU A 147 17.50 3.31 -6.97
N ILE A 148 16.78 4.31 -6.44
CA ILE A 148 15.31 4.36 -6.52
C ILE A 148 14.82 4.56 -7.96
N ALA A 149 15.51 5.39 -8.75
CA ALA A 149 15.12 5.66 -10.14
C ALA A 149 15.30 4.45 -11.05
N THR A 150 16.40 3.71 -10.89
CA THR A 150 16.74 2.58 -11.76
C THR A 150 16.19 1.24 -11.26
N GLY A 151 16.00 1.11 -9.94
CA GLY A 151 15.83 -0.18 -9.29
C GLY A 151 17.14 -0.97 -9.33
N MET A 152 17.31 -1.91 -8.43
CA MET A 152 18.52 -2.75 -8.39
C MET A 152 18.32 -4.00 -7.57
N ASN A 153 19.28 -4.93 -7.67
CA ASN A 153 19.41 -6.03 -6.73
C ASN A 153 20.41 -5.61 -5.65
N LYS A 154 20.04 -5.71 -4.37
CA LYS A 154 20.90 -5.36 -3.24
C LYS A 154 20.99 -6.53 -2.28
N THR A 155 22.22 -6.95 -1.94
CA THR A 155 22.46 -8.00 -0.96
C THR A 155 22.53 -7.37 0.42
N ILE A 156 21.70 -7.83 1.33
CA ILE A 156 21.69 -7.44 2.74
C ILE A 156 22.17 -8.61 3.59
N SER A 157 22.87 -8.31 4.67
CA SER A 157 23.30 -9.29 5.67
C SER A 157 22.42 -9.14 6.89
N LEU A 158 21.68 -10.19 7.22
CA LEU A 158 20.86 -10.26 8.42
C LEU A 158 21.60 -11.08 9.47
N GLN A 159 21.73 -10.55 10.66
CA GLN A 159 22.25 -11.30 11.81
C GLN A 159 21.06 -11.84 12.60
N HIS A 160 20.97 -13.17 12.65
CA HIS A 160 19.96 -13.87 13.42
C HIS A 160 20.62 -14.89 14.33
N GLN A 161 20.43 -14.76 15.64
CA GLN A 161 20.87 -15.74 16.66
C GLN A 161 22.30 -16.25 16.42
N GLY A 162 23.24 -15.34 16.06
CA GLY A 162 24.63 -15.71 15.79
C GLY A 162 24.94 -16.21 14.38
N HIS A 163 23.92 -16.38 13.53
CA HIS A 163 24.11 -16.74 12.11
C HIS A 163 23.91 -15.50 11.23
N SER A 164 24.84 -15.28 10.28
CA SER A 164 24.74 -14.24 9.27
C SER A 164 24.20 -14.86 7.98
N GLU A 165 22.98 -14.47 7.59
CA GLU A 165 22.38 -14.85 6.31
C GLU A 165 22.50 -13.69 5.32
N LYS A 166 23.01 -13.96 4.11
CA LYS A 166 23.05 -12.99 3.01
C LYS A 166 21.82 -13.20 2.12
N ILE A 167 20.98 -12.18 2.03
CA ILE A 167 19.76 -12.22 1.21
C ILE A 167 19.88 -11.18 0.10
N THR A 168 19.75 -11.63 -1.15
CA THR A 168 19.67 -10.72 -2.30
C THR A 168 18.23 -10.32 -2.54
N VAL A 169 17.98 -9.01 -2.49
CA VAL A 169 16.65 -8.41 -2.62
C VAL A 169 16.59 -7.59 -3.88
N LYS A 170 15.57 -7.84 -4.68
CA LYS A 170 15.24 -7.02 -5.85
C LYS A 170 14.45 -5.79 -5.42
N ILE A 171 15.07 -4.62 -5.48
CA ILE A 171 14.44 -3.34 -5.18
C ILE A 171 13.76 -2.82 -6.46
N PRO A 172 12.44 -2.63 -6.45
CA PRO A 172 11.74 -2.11 -7.60
C PRO A 172 12.01 -0.61 -7.78
N LYS A 173 11.89 -0.14 -9.02
CA LYS A 173 11.93 1.30 -9.32
C LYS A 173 10.84 2.03 -8.53
N GLY A 174 11.13 3.25 -8.09
CA GLY A 174 10.15 4.09 -7.40
C GLY A 174 9.85 3.68 -5.95
N MET A 175 10.67 2.85 -5.34
CA MET A 175 10.55 2.50 -3.92
C MET A 175 11.02 3.65 -3.03
N ILE A 176 10.18 4.67 -2.86
CA ILE A 176 10.47 5.85 -2.02
C ILE A 176 10.39 5.53 -0.52
N THR A 177 10.88 6.46 0.30
CA THR A 177 10.87 6.35 1.78
C THR A 177 9.50 5.93 2.32
N GLY A 178 9.53 5.00 3.30
CA GLY A 178 8.33 4.47 3.95
C GLY A 178 7.66 3.31 3.21
N LYS A 179 7.99 3.08 1.94
CA LYS A 179 7.52 1.89 1.23
C LYS A 179 8.21 0.65 1.77
N LYS A 180 7.42 -0.43 1.92
CA LYS A 180 7.89 -1.70 2.46
C LYS A 180 7.81 -2.81 1.42
N LEU A 181 8.84 -3.64 1.35
CA LEU A 181 8.87 -4.88 0.58
C LEU A 181 8.85 -6.05 1.56
N ARG A 182 7.88 -6.94 1.44
CA ARG A 182 7.75 -8.13 2.27
C ARG A 182 8.51 -9.30 1.66
N LEU A 183 9.33 -9.94 2.45
CA LEU A 183 9.97 -11.22 2.15
C LEU A 183 9.40 -12.26 3.12
N ALA A 184 8.51 -13.10 2.61
CA ALA A 184 7.83 -14.10 3.42
C ALA A 184 8.81 -15.13 4.00
N GLY A 185 8.64 -15.46 5.28
CA GLY A 185 9.42 -16.47 5.97
C GLY A 185 10.90 -16.11 6.19
N LYS A 186 11.29 -14.82 6.05
CA LYS A 186 12.66 -14.33 6.28
C LYS A 186 12.78 -13.48 7.55
N GLY A 187 11.78 -13.54 8.42
CA GLY A 187 11.80 -12.94 9.77
C GLY A 187 12.47 -13.83 10.80
N SER A 188 12.22 -13.58 12.08
CA SER A 188 12.79 -14.38 13.19
C SER A 188 12.24 -15.80 13.16
N PRO A 189 13.07 -16.80 13.50
CA PRO A 189 12.59 -18.16 13.69
C PRO A 189 11.59 -18.22 14.87
N SER A 190 10.69 -19.16 14.81
CA SER A 190 9.76 -19.42 15.91
C SER A 190 10.46 -20.14 17.05
N PRO A 191 10.36 -19.68 18.31
CA PRO A 191 10.93 -20.36 19.47
C PRO A 191 10.25 -21.71 19.76
N LEU A 192 9.04 -21.95 19.23
CA LEU A 192 8.24 -23.15 19.44
C LEU A 192 8.16 -24.04 18.20
N GLY A 193 9.14 -23.95 17.27
CA GLY A 193 9.19 -24.78 16.06
C GLY A 193 8.06 -24.51 15.06
N GLY A 194 7.44 -23.33 15.12
CA GLY A 194 6.49 -22.83 14.12
C GLY A 194 7.20 -22.26 12.89
N PRO A 195 6.45 -21.76 11.91
CA PRO A 195 7.01 -21.09 10.75
C PRO A 195 7.71 -19.79 11.17
N PRO A 196 8.81 -19.39 10.49
CA PRO A 196 9.48 -18.11 10.76
C PRO A 196 8.58 -16.92 10.45
N GLY A 197 8.88 -15.77 11.02
CA GLY A 197 8.25 -14.48 10.71
C GLY A 197 8.57 -14.01 9.29
N ASP A 198 8.14 -12.80 8.96
CA ASP A 198 8.43 -12.15 7.68
C ASP A 198 9.47 -11.04 7.87
N LEU A 199 10.24 -10.77 6.83
CA LEU A 199 11.14 -9.62 6.79
C LEU A 199 10.51 -8.51 5.96
N PHE A 200 10.38 -7.33 6.55
CA PHE A 200 9.94 -6.12 5.88
C PHE A 200 11.13 -5.20 5.62
N ILE A 201 11.48 -5.02 4.36
CA ILE A 201 12.52 -4.06 3.95
C ILE A 201 11.85 -2.72 3.72
N GLN A 202 12.19 -1.75 4.55
CA GLN A 202 11.68 -0.39 4.46
C GLN A 202 12.71 0.52 3.81
N ALA A 203 12.36 1.18 2.71
CA ALA A 203 13.24 2.13 2.05
C ALA A 203 13.46 3.37 2.94
N LYS A 204 14.73 3.81 3.02
CA LYS A 204 15.17 5.05 3.67
C LYS A 204 16.02 5.82 2.68
N LEU A 205 15.48 6.96 2.19
CA LEU A 205 16.22 7.79 1.26
C LEU A 205 17.43 8.43 1.94
N LEU A 206 18.60 8.28 1.31
CA LEU A 206 19.79 9.03 1.66
C LEU A 206 19.68 10.47 1.13
N ARG A 207 20.22 11.42 1.88
CA ARG A 207 20.26 12.82 1.45
C ARG A 207 21.10 12.95 0.18
N ASP A 208 20.52 13.59 -0.84
CA ASP A 208 21.22 13.92 -2.08
C ASP A 208 21.70 15.37 -2.05
N PRO A 209 22.93 15.68 -2.53
CA PRO A 209 23.47 17.04 -2.49
C PRO A 209 22.81 18.00 -3.50
N VAL A 210 22.19 17.47 -4.56
CA VAL A 210 21.62 18.25 -5.67
C VAL A 210 20.11 18.29 -5.61
N TYR A 211 19.49 17.16 -5.27
CA TYR A 211 18.05 16.99 -5.35
C TYR A 211 17.41 16.80 -3.98
N SER A 212 16.26 17.39 -3.80
CA SER A 212 15.29 17.01 -2.75
C SER A 212 14.09 16.32 -3.39
N LEU A 213 13.50 15.39 -2.66
CA LEU A 213 12.37 14.59 -3.11
C LEU A 213 11.09 15.02 -2.38
N GLU A 214 10.04 15.30 -3.15
CA GLU A 214 8.70 15.50 -2.66
C GLU A 214 7.77 14.54 -3.40
N ASN A 215 7.29 13.48 -2.71
CA ASN A 215 6.60 12.34 -3.33
C ASN A 215 7.45 11.67 -4.42
N TYR A 216 7.13 11.89 -5.69
CA TYR A 216 7.88 11.40 -6.86
C TYR A 216 8.54 12.53 -7.65
N ASP A 217 8.33 13.77 -7.22
CA ASP A 217 8.87 14.95 -7.86
C ASP A 217 10.22 15.30 -7.27
N LEU A 218 11.14 15.68 -8.15
CA LEU A 218 12.48 16.12 -7.78
C LEU A 218 12.52 17.65 -7.77
N HIS A 219 13.18 18.21 -6.79
CA HIS A 219 13.42 19.65 -6.69
C HIS A 219 14.92 19.89 -6.63
N MET A 220 15.40 20.84 -7.42
CA MET A 220 16.76 21.33 -7.35
C MET A 220 16.81 22.85 -7.39
N ASN A 221 17.85 23.43 -6.80
CA ASN A 221 18.14 24.84 -6.93
C ASN A 221 19.16 25.05 -8.05
N HIS A 222 18.98 26.09 -8.86
CA HIS A 222 19.93 26.51 -9.85
C HIS A 222 20.23 27.98 -9.70
N GLU A 223 21.53 28.34 -9.57
CA GLU A 223 21.98 29.71 -9.42
C GLU A 223 22.25 30.32 -10.79
N LEU A 224 21.60 31.46 -11.08
CA LEU A 224 21.83 32.28 -12.25
C LEU A 224 22.55 33.57 -11.87
N LYS A 225 23.38 34.10 -12.78
CA LYS A 225 23.85 35.46 -12.68
C LYS A 225 22.69 36.44 -12.92
N LEU A 226 22.79 37.66 -12.37
CA LEU A 226 21.75 38.67 -12.54
C LEU A 226 21.50 38.96 -14.05
N SER A 227 22.56 39.09 -14.85
CA SER A 227 22.47 39.33 -16.29
C SER A 227 21.72 38.18 -17.01
N GLU A 228 21.95 36.93 -16.62
CA GLU A 228 21.27 35.76 -17.20
C GLU A 228 19.77 35.74 -16.85
N ALA A 229 19.40 36.20 -15.64
CA ALA A 229 18.01 36.30 -15.24
C ALA A 229 17.26 37.43 -15.95
N VAL A 230 17.95 38.57 -16.20
CA VAL A 230 17.35 39.71 -16.87
C VAL A 230 17.24 39.46 -18.38
N LEU A 231 18.31 39.01 -19.04
CA LEU A 231 18.37 38.84 -20.49
C LEU A 231 17.76 37.51 -20.95
N GLY A 232 17.59 36.56 -20.05
CA GLY A 232 17.28 35.18 -20.38
C GLY A 232 18.52 34.41 -20.80
N THR A 233 18.46 33.09 -20.64
CA THR A 233 19.58 32.20 -20.97
C THR A 233 19.11 30.78 -21.22
N ARG A 234 20.05 29.91 -21.58
CA ARG A 234 19.83 28.45 -21.58
C ARG A 234 20.78 27.81 -20.58
N ILE A 235 20.22 27.01 -19.68
CA ILE A 235 21.01 26.30 -18.69
C ILE A 235 21.01 24.80 -18.97
N SER A 236 22.03 24.13 -18.47
CA SER A 236 22.16 22.68 -18.53
C SER A 236 21.76 22.09 -17.18
N VAL A 237 20.67 21.33 -17.16
CA VAL A 237 20.12 20.70 -15.97
C VAL A 237 20.53 19.23 -15.97
N PRO A 238 21.25 18.73 -14.94
CA PRO A 238 21.56 17.31 -14.82
C PRO A 238 20.29 16.50 -14.48
N THR A 239 20.27 15.25 -14.90
CA THR A 239 19.21 14.30 -14.53
C THR A 239 19.78 13.14 -13.72
N LEU A 240 18.92 12.36 -13.06
CA LEU A 240 19.34 11.14 -12.35
C LEU A 240 19.92 10.05 -13.28
N GLU A 241 19.68 10.16 -14.59
CA GLU A 241 20.18 9.25 -15.63
C GLU A 241 21.53 9.71 -16.22
N ASP A 242 22.23 10.65 -15.58
CA ASP A 242 23.48 11.27 -16.06
C ASP A 242 23.36 12.01 -17.40
N LYS A 243 22.15 12.33 -17.83
CA LYS A 243 21.90 13.16 -19.01
C LYS A 243 21.83 14.63 -18.61
N LYS A 244 22.25 15.49 -19.50
CA LYS A 244 22.11 16.94 -19.37
C LYS A 244 20.98 17.40 -20.27
N LEU A 245 19.99 18.05 -19.71
CA LEU A 245 18.87 18.63 -20.46
C LEU A 245 19.02 20.13 -20.55
N SER A 246 18.72 20.68 -21.72
CA SER A 246 18.74 22.14 -21.94
C SER A 246 17.39 22.71 -21.49
N LEU A 247 17.43 23.67 -20.54
CA LEU A 247 16.27 24.41 -20.08
C LEU A 247 16.41 25.87 -20.48
N LYS A 248 15.43 26.39 -21.22
CA LYS A 248 15.38 27.82 -21.61
C LYS A 248 14.80 28.62 -20.45
N ILE A 249 15.53 29.63 -20.02
CA ILE A 249 15.10 30.61 -19.01
C ILE A 249 14.64 31.88 -19.77
N PRO A 250 13.38 32.31 -19.60
CA PRO A 250 12.87 33.54 -20.19
C PRO A 250 13.58 34.77 -19.63
N PRO A 251 13.62 35.88 -20.40
CA PRO A 251 14.05 37.17 -19.86
C PRO A 251 13.15 37.61 -18.70
N ALA A 252 13.69 38.46 -17.83
CA ALA A 252 13.02 38.97 -16.62
C ALA A 252 12.50 37.88 -15.66
N THR A 253 13.22 36.75 -15.57
CA THR A 253 12.88 35.65 -14.67
C THR A 253 13.13 36.06 -13.21
N LYS A 254 12.08 36.00 -12.39
CA LYS A 254 12.13 36.38 -10.97
C LYS A 254 12.83 35.32 -10.09
N PRO A 255 13.52 35.74 -9.00
CA PRO A 255 14.07 34.82 -8.03
C PRO A 255 12.94 33.92 -7.43
N GLY A 256 13.24 32.65 -7.19
CA GLY A 256 12.27 31.72 -6.68
C GLY A 256 11.34 31.08 -7.72
N THR A 257 11.38 31.53 -9.00
CA THR A 257 10.62 30.92 -10.08
C THR A 257 10.94 29.43 -10.19
N LYS A 258 9.90 28.58 -10.22
CA LYS A 258 10.02 27.14 -10.41
C LYS A 258 9.74 26.77 -11.87
N MET A 259 10.73 26.23 -12.55
CA MET A 259 10.61 25.71 -13.91
C MET A 259 10.35 24.22 -13.86
N ARG A 260 9.25 23.76 -14.47
CA ARG A 260 8.84 22.35 -14.49
C ARG A 260 9.40 21.66 -15.74
N MET A 261 10.05 20.52 -15.52
CA MET A 261 10.47 19.59 -16.56
C MET A 261 9.68 18.30 -16.40
N SER A 262 8.66 18.13 -17.24
CA SER A 262 7.70 17.04 -17.11
C SER A 262 8.33 15.66 -17.35
N GLY A 263 8.02 14.68 -16.51
CA GLY A 263 8.47 13.30 -16.63
C GLY A 263 9.94 13.05 -16.30
N HIS A 264 10.63 14.04 -15.68
CA HIS A 264 12.04 13.93 -15.27
C HIS A 264 12.23 13.71 -13.75
N GLY A 265 11.16 13.40 -13.04
CA GLY A 265 11.19 12.96 -11.65
C GLY A 265 11.41 11.43 -11.49
N LEU A 266 11.10 10.91 -10.30
CA LEU A 266 11.20 9.47 -10.03
C LEU A 266 10.06 8.68 -10.69
N PRO A 267 10.32 7.45 -11.13
CA PRO A 267 9.27 6.56 -11.61
C PRO A 267 8.36 6.13 -10.44
N HIS A 268 7.09 5.88 -10.73
CA HIS A 268 6.19 5.23 -9.78
C HIS A 268 6.47 3.73 -9.71
N MET A 269 6.21 3.09 -8.55
CA MET A 269 6.38 1.64 -8.39
C MET A 269 5.45 0.83 -9.28
N LYS A 270 4.26 1.38 -9.59
CA LYS A 270 3.26 0.76 -10.46
C LYS A 270 2.99 1.63 -11.66
N GLY A 271 2.98 1.01 -12.85
CA GLY A 271 2.76 1.71 -14.12
C GLY A 271 4.01 2.40 -14.66
N ASN A 272 3.83 3.19 -15.72
CA ASN A 272 4.91 3.87 -16.45
C ASN A 272 4.99 5.38 -16.14
N LYS A 273 4.23 5.85 -15.14
CA LYS A 273 4.25 7.27 -14.78
C LYS A 273 5.55 7.62 -14.07
N LYS A 274 6.09 8.81 -14.40
CA LYS A 274 7.19 9.45 -13.68
C LYS A 274 6.70 10.76 -13.09
N GLY A 275 7.27 11.17 -11.97
CA GLY A 275 7.14 12.52 -11.44
C GLY A 275 7.85 13.54 -12.32
N ASP A 276 7.88 14.78 -11.89
CA ASP A 276 8.48 15.90 -12.59
C ASP A 276 9.76 16.39 -11.90
N LEU A 277 10.58 17.12 -12.63
CA LEU A 277 11.72 17.83 -12.05
C LEU A 277 11.42 19.33 -12.02
N TYR A 278 11.49 19.91 -10.83
CA TYR A 278 11.31 21.33 -10.60
C TYR A 278 12.68 21.99 -10.36
N VAL A 279 13.04 22.92 -11.23
CA VAL A 279 14.26 23.73 -11.11
C VAL A 279 13.87 25.08 -10.52
N LYS A 280 14.24 25.32 -9.26
CA LYS A 280 14.02 26.60 -8.59
C LYS A 280 15.18 27.54 -8.89
N ILE A 281 14.86 28.66 -9.54
CA ILE A 281 15.84 29.65 -9.92
C ILE A 281 16.20 30.51 -8.72
N GLN A 282 17.50 30.64 -8.45
CA GLN A 282 18.07 31.54 -7.46
C GLN A 282 19.00 32.52 -8.19
N ILE A 283 19.00 33.78 -7.78
CA ILE A 283 19.91 34.77 -8.38
C ILE A 283 21.10 34.94 -7.45
N LYS A 284 22.29 34.70 -7.99
CA LYS A 284 23.55 34.88 -7.28
C LYS A 284 24.06 36.29 -7.54
N LEU A 285 24.09 37.08 -6.49
CA LEU A 285 24.75 38.38 -6.52
C LEU A 285 26.21 38.21 -6.10
N PRO A 286 27.14 38.92 -6.79
CA PRO A 286 28.54 38.87 -6.41
C PRO A 286 28.76 39.57 -5.07
N LYS A 287 29.62 39.01 -4.21
CA LYS A 287 29.95 39.61 -2.91
C LYS A 287 30.72 40.93 -3.03
N LYS A 288 31.50 41.07 -4.07
CA LYS A 288 32.28 42.29 -4.43
C LYS A 288 32.17 42.55 -5.92
N LEU A 289 32.00 43.81 -6.30
CA LEU A 289 31.98 44.26 -7.66
C LEU A 289 33.37 44.76 -8.06
N THR A 290 33.77 44.51 -9.30
CA THR A 290 34.90 45.24 -9.91
C THR A 290 34.51 46.70 -10.19
N LYS A 291 35.48 47.59 -10.45
CA LYS A 291 35.19 48.97 -10.76
C LYS A 291 34.30 49.06 -12.01
N GLU A 292 34.66 48.33 -13.08
CA GLU A 292 33.88 48.27 -14.31
C GLU A 292 32.45 47.79 -14.12
N GLN A 293 32.26 46.74 -13.30
CA GLN A 293 30.92 46.23 -12.96
C GLN A 293 30.09 47.27 -12.23
N ARG A 294 30.69 48.02 -11.30
CA ARG A 294 30.03 49.08 -10.56
C ARG A 294 29.57 50.17 -11.50
N ASP A 295 30.48 50.70 -12.36
CA ASP A 295 30.18 51.76 -13.31
C ASP A 295 29.04 51.37 -14.28
N LEU A 296 29.03 50.10 -14.73
CA LEU A 296 27.93 49.57 -15.55
C LEU A 296 26.60 49.48 -14.85
N ILE A 297 26.61 49.06 -13.56
CA ILE A 297 25.38 48.95 -12.75
C ILE A 297 24.85 50.34 -12.40
N GLU A 298 25.73 51.31 -12.12
CA GLU A 298 25.33 52.72 -11.87
C GLU A 298 24.67 53.31 -13.13
N LYS A 299 25.22 53.11 -14.32
CA LYS A 299 24.57 53.51 -15.58
C LYS A 299 23.25 52.82 -15.82
N LEU A 300 23.14 51.52 -15.44
CA LEU A 300 21.88 50.77 -15.53
C LEU A 300 20.80 51.34 -14.58
N ALA A 301 21.19 51.73 -13.38
CA ALA A 301 20.30 52.36 -12.41
C ALA A 301 19.76 53.70 -12.91
N GLU A 302 20.56 54.50 -13.68
CA GLU A 302 20.11 55.75 -14.28
C GLU A 302 19.00 55.52 -15.33
N THR A 303 18.90 54.33 -15.92
CA THR A 303 17.84 53.97 -16.86
C THR A 303 16.55 53.44 -16.21
N GLY A 304 16.53 53.35 -14.87
CA GLY A 304 15.36 52.91 -14.09
C GLY A 304 15.26 51.37 -13.87
N LEU A 305 16.36 50.70 -14.09
CA LEU A 305 16.48 49.24 -13.82
C LEU A 305 17.23 48.97 -12.50
#